data_e2c170749ac6ce6278fc777f25bff5c9
#
_entry.id   e2c170749ac6ce6278fc777f25bff5c9
#
_cell.length_a   1.000
_cell.length_b   1.000
_cell.length_c   1.000
_cell.angle_alpha   90.00
_cell.angle_beta   90.00
_cell.angle_gamma   90.00
#
_symmetry.space_group_name_H-M   'P 1'
#
loop_
_entity.id
_entity.type
_entity.pdbx_description
1 polymer ?
#
loop_
_entity_poly.entity_id
_entity_poly.type
_entity_poly.pdbx_seq_one_letter_code
_entity_poly.pdbx_strand_id
1 'polypeptide(L)'
;GLTPRTQDTTPQRNAGPQTILREAEVPKERLEQTRALLVELKARPTPEQAISIDLPADVLFDFDKADLRADAGPSLDKAAELIKSYASAPLTVLGHTDGQATDAYNDALSLRRAEAVARALRRQTGRQARVEGLGKRQPVAPNTTPDGRDDPQGRQMNRRVQILIGVPTKEGR
;
A
#
# COMPACT_ATOMS: atom_id res chain seq x y z
N GLY A 1 2.25 -35.21 23.07
CA GLY A 1 2.06 -34.76 22.75
C GLY A 1 1.92 -33.93 22.35
N LEU A 2 1.91 -34.00 22.35
CA LEU A 2 1.73 -33.48 22.07
C LEU A 2 1.58 -32.54 21.61
N THR A 3 1.62 -32.41 21.56
CA THR A 3 1.56 -31.77 21.27
C THR A 3 1.59 -30.88 20.77
N PRO A 4 1.68 -30.71 20.82
CA PRO A 4 1.66 -29.67 20.49
C PRO A 4 1.54 -28.94 19.50
N ARG A 5 1.21 -29.34 19.23
CA ARG A 5 1.15 -28.93 18.38
C ARG A 5 0.67 -28.14 17.81
N THR A 6 0.52 -28.32 17.75
CA THR A 6 0.10 -27.87 17.23
C THR A 6 -0.14 -26.83 16.99
N GLN A 7 -0.20 -26.75 17.14
CA GLN A 7 -0.40 -25.79 17.04
C GLN A 7 -0.03 -24.78 16.50
N ASP A 8 0.39 -24.77 16.67
CA ASP A 8 1.10 -23.80 16.40
C ASP A 8 1.13 -23.34 15.08
N THR A 9 1.14 -24.00 14.33
CA THR A 9 1.03 -23.72 12.95
C THR A 9 -0.16 -22.86 12.65
N THR A 10 -1.08 -22.86 13.52
CA THR A 10 -2.30 -22.12 13.32
C THR A 10 -2.07 -20.64 13.08
N PRO A 11 -1.24 -19.96 13.86
CA PRO A 11 -1.02 -18.53 13.58
C PRO A 11 -0.45 -18.27 12.22
N GLN A 12 0.39 -19.15 11.75
CA GLN A 12 1.00 -18.94 10.46
C GLN A 12 0.01 -19.07 9.33
N ARG A 13 -0.90 -19.98 9.44
CA ARG A 13 -1.89 -20.14 8.40
C ARG A 13 -2.76 -18.92 8.28
N ASN A 14 -2.94 -18.19 9.37
CA ASN A 14 -3.81 -17.05 9.37
C ASN A 14 -3.11 -15.77 8.96
N ALA A 15 -1.84 -15.84 8.65
CA ALA A 15 -1.08 -14.65 8.29
C ALA A 15 -1.19 -14.28 6.84
N GLY A 16 -1.86 -15.06 6.02
CA GLY A 16 -1.96 -14.80 4.60
C GLY A 16 -3.10 -13.86 4.24
N PRO A 17 -3.37 -13.71 2.94
CA PRO A 17 -4.38 -12.77 2.46
C PRO A 17 -5.77 -13.06 3.01
N GLN A 18 -6.05 -14.29 3.37
CA GLN A 18 -7.36 -14.62 3.93
C GLN A 18 -7.64 -13.88 5.21
N THR A 19 -6.57 -13.58 5.98
CA THR A 19 -6.71 -12.85 7.23
C THR A 19 -7.20 -11.43 7.01
N ILE A 20 -6.82 -10.83 5.89
CA ILE A 20 -7.17 -9.44 5.62
C ILE A 20 -8.33 -9.31 4.65
N LEU A 21 -8.78 -10.41 4.06
CA LEU A 21 -9.94 -10.37 3.19
C LEU A 21 -11.18 -10.09 4.04
N ARG A 22 -11.76 -8.93 3.84
CA ARG A 22 -12.99 -8.56 4.51
C ARG A 22 -14.14 -9.00 3.61
N GLU A 23 -14.45 -10.27 3.72
CA GLU A 23 -15.31 -10.97 2.77
C GLU A 23 -16.71 -10.36 2.68
N ALA A 24 -17.23 -9.88 3.81
CA ALA A 24 -18.59 -9.32 3.82
C ALA A 24 -18.72 -8.07 2.97
N GLU A 25 -17.62 -7.36 2.70
CA GLU A 25 -17.65 -6.13 1.90
C GLU A 25 -17.52 -6.41 0.41
N VAL A 26 -17.11 -7.62 0.03
CA VAL A 26 -16.75 -7.94 -1.35
C VAL A 26 -17.90 -8.63 -2.03
N PRO A 27 -18.34 -8.16 -3.22
CA PRO A 27 -19.36 -8.88 -3.98
C PRO A 27 -18.90 -10.29 -4.26
N LYS A 28 -19.84 -11.24 -4.19
CA LYS A 28 -19.50 -12.65 -4.33
C LYS A 28 -18.76 -12.94 -5.63
N GLU A 29 -19.16 -12.30 -6.69
CA GLU A 29 -18.55 -12.55 -8.00
C GLU A 29 -17.12 -12.03 -8.08
N ARG A 30 -16.67 -11.22 -7.11
CA ARG A 30 -15.33 -10.69 -7.09
C ARG A 30 -14.43 -11.36 -6.05
N LEU A 31 -14.94 -12.33 -5.29
CA LEU A 31 -14.17 -12.89 -4.19
C LEU A 31 -12.87 -13.53 -4.64
N GLU A 32 -12.88 -14.34 -5.69
CA GLU A 32 -11.67 -14.99 -6.14
C GLU A 32 -10.67 -13.98 -6.70
N GLN A 33 -11.15 -13.04 -7.49
CA GLN A 33 -10.29 -12.00 -8.02
C GLN A 33 -9.67 -11.18 -6.90
N THR A 34 -10.46 -10.83 -5.90
CA THR A 34 -9.98 -10.05 -4.77
C THR A 34 -8.90 -10.80 -4.01
N ARG A 35 -9.13 -12.08 -3.78
CA ARG A 35 -8.16 -12.92 -3.09
C ARG A 35 -6.82 -12.93 -3.84
N ALA A 36 -6.88 -13.10 -5.15
CA ALA A 36 -5.68 -13.10 -5.97
C ALA A 36 -4.96 -11.76 -5.94
N LEU A 37 -5.72 -10.67 -5.98
CA LEU A 37 -5.12 -9.32 -5.95
C LEU A 37 -4.44 -9.05 -4.61
N LEU A 38 -5.03 -9.51 -3.52
CA LEU A 38 -4.40 -9.32 -2.20
C LEU A 38 -3.04 -10.02 -2.14
N VAL A 39 -2.95 -11.21 -2.72
CA VAL A 39 -1.67 -11.93 -2.80
C VAL A 39 -0.69 -11.19 -3.70
N GLU A 40 -1.15 -10.84 -4.88
CA GLU A 40 -0.29 -10.25 -5.91
C GLU A 40 0.28 -8.92 -5.46
N LEU A 41 -0.52 -8.11 -4.78
CA LEU A 41 -0.10 -6.81 -4.29
C LEU A 41 0.56 -6.88 -2.92
N LYS A 42 0.71 -8.08 -2.37
CA LYS A 42 1.35 -8.30 -1.07
C LYS A 42 0.71 -7.46 0.02
N ALA A 43 -0.60 -7.47 0.03
CA ALA A 43 -1.38 -6.67 0.95
C ALA A 43 -1.16 -7.09 2.40
N ARG A 44 -1.19 -6.12 3.30
CA ARG A 44 -0.97 -6.35 4.73
C ARG A 44 -2.08 -5.69 5.52
N PRO A 45 -2.49 -6.29 6.65
CA PRO A 45 -3.43 -5.61 7.53
C PRO A 45 -2.71 -4.56 8.37
N THR A 46 -3.43 -3.51 8.73
CA THR A 46 -2.95 -2.54 9.71
C THR A 46 -3.60 -2.81 11.06
N PRO A 47 -3.08 -2.21 12.14
CA PRO A 47 -3.74 -2.36 13.45
C PRO A 47 -5.19 -1.91 13.43
N GLU A 48 -5.54 -0.95 12.56
CA GLU A 48 -6.91 -0.46 12.43
C GLU A 48 -7.73 -1.30 11.45
N GLN A 49 -7.17 -2.42 11.00
CA GLN A 49 -7.84 -3.36 10.10
C GLN A 49 -8.05 -2.84 8.68
N ALA A 50 -7.34 -1.80 8.31
CA ALA A 50 -7.27 -1.39 6.93
C ALA A 50 -6.40 -2.38 6.14
N ILE A 51 -6.59 -2.39 4.84
CA ILE A 51 -5.72 -3.13 3.93
C ILE A 51 -4.67 -2.16 3.40
N SER A 52 -3.40 -2.49 3.60
CA SER A 52 -2.29 -1.66 3.16
C SER A 52 -1.58 -2.32 1.99
N ILE A 53 -1.42 -1.59 0.89
CA ILE A 53 -0.60 -2.05 -0.23
C ILE A 53 0.43 -0.99 -0.55
N ASP A 54 1.65 -1.44 -0.89
CA ASP A 54 2.75 -0.57 -1.26
C ASP A 54 3.07 -0.73 -2.72
N LEU A 55 3.08 0.38 -3.46
CA LEU A 55 3.53 0.40 -4.84
C LEU A 55 4.93 1.02 -4.87
N PRO A 56 5.93 0.30 -5.41
CA PRO A 56 7.28 0.86 -5.46
C PRO A 56 7.32 2.14 -6.29
N ALA A 57 7.89 3.19 -5.74
CA ALA A 57 7.95 4.46 -6.44
C ALA A 57 8.78 4.36 -7.72
N ASP A 58 9.81 3.50 -7.71
CA ASP A 58 10.69 3.37 -8.88
C ASP A 58 9.98 2.74 -10.08
N VAL A 59 8.89 2.01 -9.85
CA VAL A 59 8.06 1.47 -10.92
C VAL A 59 7.13 2.55 -11.48
N LEU A 60 6.72 3.47 -10.64
CA LEU A 60 5.72 4.47 -10.99
C LEU A 60 6.32 5.74 -11.56
N PHE A 61 7.52 6.12 -11.11
CA PHE A 61 8.10 7.43 -11.40
C PHE A 61 9.57 7.30 -11.76
N ASP A 62 10.02 8.16 -12.64
CA ASP A 62 11.45 8.33 -12.85
C ASP A 62 12.06 9.07 -11.67
N PHE A 63 13.38 9.00 -11.57
CA PHE A 63 14.10 9.63 -10.48
C PHE A 63 13.71 11.12 -10.38
N ASP A 64 13.37 11.53 -9.17
CA ASP A 64 13.10 12.94 -8.86
C ASP A 64 11.85 13.50 -9.56
N LYS A 65 11.03 12.64 -10.13
CA LYS A 65 9.83 13.06 -10.87
C LYS A 65 8.57 12.62 -10.15
N ALA A 66 7.50 13.35 -10.41
CA ALA A 66 6.18 13.02 -9.88
C ALA A 66 5.16 12.81 -11.00
N ASP A 67 5.62 12.69 -12.25
CA ASP A 67 4.75 12.30 -13.34
C ASP A 67 4.81 10.79 -13.49
N LEU A 68 3.65 10.16 -13.62
CA LEU A 68 3.60 8.71 -13.78
C LEU A 68 4.29 8.28 -15.06
N ARG A 69 5.10 7.23 -14.96
CA ARG A 69 5.76 6.65 -16.12
C ARG A 69 4.73 6.04 -17.04
N ALA A 70 5.09 5.98 -18.34
CA ALA A 70 4.19 5.38 -19.32
C ALA A 70 3.88 3.92 -18.99
N ASP A 71 4.81 3.21 -18.33
CA ASP A 71 4.63 1.80 -18.01
C ASP A 71 4.16 1.58 -16.57
N ALA A 72 3.64 2.61 -15.91
CA ALA A 72 3.11 2.46 -14.56
C ALA A 72 1.72 1.81 -14.52
N GLY A 73 1.08 1.68 -15.68
CA GLY A 73 -0.32 1.25 -15.76
C GLY A 73 -0.63 -0.07 -15.06
N PRO A 74 0.13 -1.14 -15.33
CA PRO A 74 -0.24 -2.43 -14.73
C PRO A 74 -0.34 -2.41 -13.21
N SER A 75 0.59 -1.74 -12.51
CA SER A 75 0.53 -1.65 -11.05
C SER A 75 -0.69 -0.90 -10.60
N LEU A 76 -1.00 0.22 -11.26
CA LEU A 76 -2.15 1.02 -10.89
C LEU A 76 -3.46 0.31 -11.22
N ASP A 77 -3.49 -0.45 -12.32
CA ASP A 77 -4.69 -1.20 -12.68
C ASP A 77 -5.04 -2.22 -11.63
N LYS A 78 -4.05 -2.93 -11.11
CA LYS A 78 -4.30 -3.93 -10.06
C LYS A 78 -4.80 -3.28 -8.79
N ALA A 79 -4.19 -2.17 -8.41
CA ALA A 79 -4.64 -1.44 -7.22
C ALA A 79 -6.09 -0.95 -7.41
N ALA A 80 -6.41 -0.44 -8.60
CA ALA A 80 -7.76 0.02 -8.88
C ALA A 80 -8.77 -1.12 -8.80
N GLU A 81 -8.42 -2.29 -9.33
CA GLU A 81 -9.32 -3.44 -9.25
C GLU A 81 -9.56 -3.88 -7.81
N LEU A 82 -8.52 -3.86 -6.98
CA LEU A 82 -8.71 -4.19 -5.58
C LEU A 82 -9.62 -3.17 -4.90
N ILE A 83 -9.44 -1.89 -5.18
CA ILE A 83 -10.27 -0.83 -4.61
C ILE A 83 -11.74 -1.03 -4.98
N LYS A 84 -12.02 -1.48 -6.20
CA LYS A 84 -13.40 -1.70 -6.64
C LYS A 84 -14.10 -2.78 -5.84
N SER A 85 -13.35 -3.69 -5.24
CA SER A 85 -13.93 -4.73 -4.40
C SER A 85 -14.41 -4.21 -3.04
N TYR A 86 -13.98 -3.02 -2.66
CA TYR A 86 -14.31 -2.42 -1.36
C TYR A 86 -14.98 -1.07 -1.57
N ALA A 87 -16.17 -1.13 -2.15
CA ALA A 87 -16.83 0.07 -2.66
C ALA A 87 -17.13 1.13 -1.61
N SER A 88 -17.31 0.71 -0.35
CA SER A 88 -17.64 1.65 0.73
C SER A 88 -16.46 2.05 1.59
N ALA A 89 -15.27 1.53 1.29
CA ALA A 89 -14.11 1.79 2.13
C ALA A 89 -13.55 3.19 1.88
N PRO A 90 -13.17 3.91 2.93
CA PRO A 90 -12.44 5.17 2.73
C PRO A 90 -11.03 4.86 2.26
N LEU A 91 -10.51 5.71 1.38
CA LEU A 91 -9.19 5.50 0.78
C LEU A 91 -8.23 6.57 1.25
N THR A 92 -6.99 6.16 1.49
CA THR A 92 -5.89 7.09 1.79
C THR A 92 -4.69 6.70 0.94
N VAL A 93 -4.02 7.71 0.38
CA VAL A 93 -2.80 7.49 -0.40
C VAL A 93 -1.69 8.28 0.27
N LEU A 94 -0.64 7.58 0.66
CA LEU A 94 0.47 8.15 1.41
C LEU A 94 1.76 8.00 0.61
N GLY A 95 2.46 9.12 0.42
CA GLY A 95 3.77 9.08 -0.25
C GLY A 95 4.90 8.98 0.76
N HIS A 96 5.90 8.19 0.43
CA HIS A 96 7.08 7.97 1.29
C HIS A 96 8.35 8.05 0.47
N THR A 97 9.42 8.55 1.08
CA THR A 97 10.73 8.63 0.46
C THR A 97 11.75 7.85 1.27
N ASP A 98 12.94 7.70 0.70
CA ASP A 98 14.09 7.26 1.49
C ASP A 98 14.61 8.45 2.31
N GLY A 99 15.73 8.23 3.01
CA GLY A 99 16.29 9.22 3.93
C GLY A 99 17.17 10.25 3.31
N GLN A 100 17.33 10.27 1.99
CA GLN A 100 18.19 11.25 1.35
C GLN A 100 17.44 12.54 1.09
N ALA A 101 18.18 13.62 0.85
CA ALA A 101 17.65 14.97 0.64
C ALA A 101 17.02 15.54 1.92
N THR A 102 16.55 16.77 1.83
CA THR A 102 16.01 17.48 3.00
C THR A 102 14.58 17.02 3.27
N ASP A 103 14.14 17.28 4.50
CA ASP A 103 12.76 16.96 4.86
C ASP A 103 11.77 17.71 3.99
N ALA A 104 12.02 19.01 3.77
CA ALA A 104 11.07 19.81 2.96
C ALA A 104 10.97 19.27 1.54
N TYR A 105 12.11 18.89 0.95
CA TYR A 105 12.10 18.34 -0.39
C TYR A 105 11.35 17.03 -0.46
N ASN A 106 11.64 16.14 0.50
CA ASN A 106 11.01 14.82 0.55
C ASN A 106 9.51 14.92 0.81
N ASP A 107 9.10 15.83 1.69
CA ASP A 107 7.68 16.04 1.95
C ASP A 107 6.96 16.47 0.68
N ALA A 108 7.53 17.43 -0.02
CA ALA A 108 6.90 17.95 -1.23
C ALA A 108 6.85 16.89 -2.35
N LEU A 109 7.95 16.16 -2.55
CA LEU A 109 8.00 15.14 -3.59
C LEU A 109 7.01 14.02 -3.28
N SER A 110 6.99 13.55 -2.03
CA SER A 110 6.11 12.46 -1.65
C SER A 110 4.65 12.86 -1.79
N LEU A 111 4.32 14.11 -1.47
CA LEU A 111 2.94 14.58 -1.65
C LEU A 111 2.57 14.61 -3.13
N ARG A 112 3.43 15.16 -3.98
CA ARG A 112 3.13 15.23 -5.43
C ARG A 112 2.95 13.84 -6.02
N ARG A 113 3.77 12.88 -5.58
CA ARG A 113 3.65 11.50 -6.06
C ARG A 113 2.36 10.84 -5.59
N ALA A 114 2.01 11.05 -4.32
CA ALA A 114 0.75 10.52 -3.80
C ALA A 114 -0.44 11.13 -4.53
N GLU A 115 -0.38 12.42 -4.84
CA GLU A 115 -1.44 13.07 -5.60
C GLU A 115 -1.57 12.50 -7.00
N ALA A 116 -0.45 12.20 -7.65
CA ALA A 116 -0.48 11.62 -9.01
C ALA A 116 -1.14 10.24 -9.00
N VAL A 117 -0.81 9.42 -8.00
CA VAL A 117 -1.42 8.11 -7.85
C VAL A 117 -2.91 8.24 -7.55
N ALA A 118 -3.27 9.14 -6.64
CA ALA A 118 -4.68 9.35 -6.28
C ALA A 118 -5.50 9.78 -7.49
N ARG A 119 -4.95 10.65 -8.34
CA ARG A 119 -5.66 11.07 -9.56
C ARG A 119 -5.85 9.90 -10.53
N ALA A 120 -4.82 9.07 -10.68
CA ALA A 120 -4.93 7.90 -11.56
C ALA A 120 -5.98 6.92 -11.05
N LEU A 121 -5.99 6.67 -9.75
CA LEU A 121 -6.98 5.78 -9.16
C LEU A 121 -8.39 6.35 -9.31
N ARG A 122 -8.54 7.66 -9.14
CA ARG A 122 -9.84 8.29 -9.29
C ARG A 122 -10.36 8.17 -10.72
N ARG A 123 -9.49 8.30 -11.71
CA ARG A 123 -9.91 8.12 -13.10
C ARG A 123 -10.46 6.73 -13.34
N GLN A 124 -9.89 5.73 -12.69
CA GLN A 124 -10.30 4.35 -12.92
C GLN A 124 -11.47 3.89 -12.06
N THR A 125 -11.59 4.44 -10.85
CA THR A 125 -12.57 3.95 -9.88
C THR A 125 -13.67 4.95 -9.56
N GLY A 126 -13.48 6.21 -9.90
CA GLY A 126 -14.39 7.27 -9.48
C GLY A 126 -14.28 7.63 -8.01
N ARG A 127 -13.33 7.04 -7.30
CA ARG A 127 -13.22 7.19 -5.85
C ARG A 127 -12.20 8.25 -5.50
N GLN A 128 -12.51 9.07 -4.52
CA GLN A 128 -11.59 10.04 -3.99
C GLN A 128 -10.83 9.47 -2.80
N ALA A 129 -9.60 9.90 -2.62
CA ALA A 129 -8.77 9.45 -1.52
C ALA A 129 -8.26 10.65 -0.74
N ARG A 130 -8.04 10.46 0.55
CA ARG A 130 -7.25 11.40 1.33
C ARG A 130 -5.78 11.20 0.93
N VAL A 131 -5.02 12.30 0.83
CA VAL A 131 -3.66 12.24 0.31
C VAL A 131 -2.73 12.93 1.29
N GLU A 132 -1.60 12.29 1.59
CA GLU A 132 -0.57 12.88 2.43
C GLU A 132 0.81 12.54 1.91
N GLY A 133 1.73 13.49 2.08
CA GLY A 133 3.14 13.25 1.81
C GLY A 133 3.88 13.14 3.12
N LEU A 134 4.38 11.96 3.44
CA LEU A 134 5.03 11.71 4.72
C LEU A 134 6.56 11.78 4.64
N GLY A 135 7.10 11.97 3.44
CA GLY A 135 8.55 12.08 3.29
C GLY A 135 9.24 10.87 3.86
N LYS A 136 10.30 11.10 4.64
CA LYS A 136 11.11 10.00 5.20
C LYS A 136 10.69 9.59 6.60
N ARG A 137 9.55 10.06 7.09
CA ARG A 137 9.18 9.90 8.50
C ARG A 137 8.76 8.49 8.89
N GLN A 138 8.33 7.66 7.93
CA GLN A 138 7.83 6.31 8.24
C GLN A 138 8.51 5.27 7.37
N PRO A 139 9.79 4.99 7.63
CA PRO A 139 10.49 3.98 6.85
C PRO A 139 9.98 2.57 7.16
N VAL A 140 10.01 1.71 6.15
CA VAL A 140 9.71 0.28 6.33
C VAL A 140 11.00 -0.54 6.36
N ALA A 141 12.13 0.09 6.06
CA ALA A 141 13.43 -0.57 6.05
C ALA A 141 14.49 0.45 6.45
N PRO A 142 15.66 0.01 6.91
CA PRO A 142 16.73 0.95 7.21
C PRO A 142 17.26 1.63 5.95
N ASN A 143 17.60 2.90 6.06
CA ASN A 143 18.27 3.63 4.98
C ASN A 143 19.78 3.40 5.00
N THR A 144 20.30 2.89 6.12
CA THR A 144 21.72 2.59 6.28
C THR A 144 21.86 1.22 6.91
N THR A 145 23.00 0.60 6.66
CA THR A 145 23.33 -0.68 7.29
C THR A 145 23.68 -0.45 8.77
N PRO A 146 23.75 -1.54 9.58
CA PRO A 146 24.09 -1.36 11.00
C PRO A 146 25.39 -0.66 11.26
N ASP A 147 26.36 -0.76 10.34
CA ASP A 147 27.64 -0.07 10.51
C ASP A 147 27.64 1.33 9.89
N GLY A 148 26.47 1.85 9.51
CA GLY A 148 26.35 3.23 9.07
C GLY A 148 26.56 3.47 7.58
N ARG A 149 26.80 2.42 6.80
CA ARG A 149 26.96 2.58 5.37
C ARG A 149 25.60 2.69 4.69
N ASP A 150 25.61 3.19 3.46
CA ASP A 150 24.39 3.29 2.66
C ASP A 150 23.78 1.91 2.43
N ASP A 151 22.46 1.84 2.52
CA ASP A 151 21.73 0.61 2.26
C ASP A 151 20.77 0.86 1.10
N PRO A 152 21.22 0.67 -0.16
CA PRO A 152 20.38 0.95 -1.32
C PRO A 152 19.11 0.13 -1.36
N GLN A 153 19.14 -1.12 -0.89
CA GLN A 153 17.93 -1.94 -0.89
C GLN A 153 16.90 -1.42 0.10
N GLY A 154 17.37 -1.03 1.28
CA GLY A 154 16.48 -0.44 2.27
C GLY A 154 15.86 0.85 1.77
N ARG A 155 16.67 1.71 1.13
CA ARG A 155 16.16 2.96 0.57
C ARG A 155 15.13 2.69 -0.51
N GLN A 156 15.36 1.67 -1.34
CA GLN A 156 14.40 1.34 -2.39
C GLN A 156 13.06 0.93 -1.80
N MET A 157 13.06 0.16 -0.73
CA MET A 157 11.83 -0.25 -0.07
C MET A 157 11.08 0.94 0.52
N ASN A 158 11.82 1.94 0.99
CA ASN A 158 11.20 3.13 1.56
C ASN A 158 10.57 4.04 0.51
N ARG A 159 11.07 4.02 -0.72
CA ARG A 159 10.51 4.82 -1.82
C ARG A 159 9.25 4.13 -2.33
N ARG A 160 8.11 4.52 -1.81
CA ARG A 160 6.86 3.84 -2.14
C ARG A 160 5.69 4.80 -2.04
N VAL A 161 4.59 4.41 -2.68
CA VAL A 161 3.29 5.04 -2.47
C VAL A 161 2.41 3.97 -1.83
N GLN A 162 1.91 4.29 -0.65
CA GLN A 162 1.10 3.37 0.14
C GLN A 162 -0.36 3.70 -0.06
N ILE A 163 -1.17 2.68 -0.30
CA ILE A 163 -2.62 2.85 -0.43
C ILE A 163 -3.27 2.11 0.72
N LEU A 164 -4.13 2.81 1.46
CA LEU A 164 -4.88 2.22 2.56
C LEU A 164 -6.33 2.12 2.16
N ILE A 165 -6.86 0.91 2.22
CA ILE A 165 -8.30 0.66 2.03
C ILE A 165 -8.86 0.50 3.43
N GLY A 166 -9.46 1.57 3.94
CA GLY A 166 -9.91 1.61 5.32
C GLY A 166 -11.19 0.83 5.55
N VAL A 167 -11.60 0.79 6.80
CA VAL A 167 -12.83 0.12 7.18
C VAL A 167 -13.96 1.14 7.12
N PRO A 168 -15.10 0.79 6.48
CA PRO A 168 -16.23 1.71 6.45
C PRO A 168 -16.68 2.06 7.86
N THR A 169 -16.99 3.32 8.09
CA THR A 169 -17.48 3.74 9.40
C THR A 169 -18.99 3.65 9.43
N LYS A 170 -19.51 3.39 10.62
CA LYS A 170 -20.94 3.36 10.80
C LYS A 170 -21.53 4.74 10.97
N GLU A 171 -20.70 5.69 11.29
CA GLU A 171 -21.17 7.03 11.55
C GLU A 171 -21.60 7.78 10.33
N GLY A 172 -21.16 7.37 9.19
CA GLY A 172 -21.54 8.03 7.95
C GLY A 172 -22.96 7.76 7.54
N ARG A 173 -23.71 6.99 8.31
CA ARG A 173 -25.09 6.64 7.94
C ARG A 173 -26.13 7.39 8.71
#